data_25ae7e419a76f2a52652af1d322c02ff
#
_entry.id   25ae7e419a76f2a52652af1d322c02ff
#
_cell.length_a   1.000
_cell.length_b   1.000
_cell.length_c   1.000
_cell.angle_alpha   90.00
_cell.angle_beta   90.00
_cell.angle_gamma   90.00
#
_symmetry.space_group_name_H-M   'P 1'
#
loop_
_entity.id
_entity.type
_entity.pdbx_description
1 polymer ?
#
loop_
_entity_poly.entity_id
_entity_poly.type
_entity_poly.pdbx_seq_one_letter_code
_entity_poly.pdbx_strand_id
1 'polypeptide(L)'
;MLTIVQEALTFDDVLLLPAYSTVLPKDVSLKTRLTRGIQLNIPLVSAAMDTVTDSRMAIAMAQNGGIGILHKNMHIAAQAAEVRRVKKFEAGMVKDPITVTPETTVRELIAITQANNISGVPVVKDGKVVGIVTGRDTRFETNLE
;
A
#
# COMPACT_ATOMS: atom_id res chain seq x y z
N MET A 1 3.23 -34.02 -30.41
CA MET A 1 3.27 -33.06 -31.53
C MET A 1 3.01 -31.68 -30.95
N LEU A 2 3.90 -30.71 -31.17
CA LEU A 2 3.71 -29.32 -30.65
C LEU A 2 2.76 -28.62 -31.61
N THR A 3 1.67 -28.04 -31.06
CA THR A 3 0.72 -27.26 -31.85
C THR A 3 0.99 -25.78 -31.59
N ILE A 4 1.37 -25.05 -32.63
CA ILE A 4 1.52 -23.58 -32.55
C ILE A 4 0.15 -22.98 -32.75
N VAL A 5 -0.37 -22.32 -31.72
CA VAL A 5 -1.71 -21.69 -31.75
C VAL A 5 -1.63 -20.23 -32.19
N GLN A 6 -0.50 -19.56 -31.87
CA GLN A 6 -0.28 -18.17 -32.21
C GLN A 6 1.22 -17.86 -32.22
N GLU A 7 1.65 -17.02 -33.14
CA GLU A 7 2.97 -16.40 -33.11
C GLU A 7 2.90 -15.10 -32.29
N ALA A 8 3.85 -14.89 -31.37
CA ALA A 8 3.97 -13.68 -30.57
C ALA A 8 5.42 -13.20 -30.58
N LEU A 9 5.59 -11.90 -30.69
CA LEU A 9 6.93 -11.26 -30.73
C LEU A 9 7.24 -10.64 -29.38
N THR A 10 8.51 -10.66 -29.00
CA THR A 10 9.04 -9.96 -27.82
C THR A 10 9.75 -8.67 -28.25
N PHE A 11 10.12 -7.82 -27.28
CA PHE A 11 10.91 -6.63 -27.58
C PHE A 11 12.33 -6.95 -28.07
N ASP A 12 12.81 -8.18 -27.88
CA ASP A 12 14.07 -8.64 -28.47
C ASP A 12 13.96 -8.91 -29.98
N ASP A 13 12.74 -9.14 -30.46
CA ASP A 13 12.46 -9.48 -31.86
C ASP A 13 12.09 -8.24 -32.71
N VAL A 14 11.71 -7.11 -32.07
CA VAL A 14 11.14 -5.96 -32.76
C VAL A 14 11.73 -4.64 -32.29
N LEU A 15 11.69 -3.64 -33.18
CA LEU A 15 11.98 -2.24 -32.86
C LEU A 15 10.78 -1.38 -33.19
N LEU A 16 10.57 -0.33 -32.38
CA LEU A 16 9.57 0.68 -32.68
C LEU A 16 10.09 1.62 -33.76
N LEU A 17 9.31 1.81 -34.82
CA LEU A 17 9.64 2.80 -35.84
C LEU A 17 9.31 4.20 -35.32
N PRO A 18 10.28 5.15 -35.39
CA PRO A 18 10.00 6.55 -35.08
C PRO A 18 8.92 7.10 -36.02
N ALA A 19 7.98 7.85 -35.43
CA ALA A 19 6.94 8.53 -36.17
C ALA A 19 6.99 10.04 -35.92
N TYR A 20 6.37 10.81 -36.81
CA TYR A 20 6.25 12.25 -36.62
C TYR A 20 5.42 12.54 -35.36
N SER A 21 5.91 13.44 -34.50
CA SER A 21 5.24 13.87 -33.29
C SER A 21 5.31 15.39 -33.14
N THR A 22 4.19 15.99 -32.74
CA THR A 22 4.09 17.41 -32.37
C THR A 22 4.04 17.61 -30.86
N VAL A 23 4.14 16.52 -30.09
CA VAL A 23 4.04 16.54 -28.62
C VAL A 23 5.44 16.60 -28.01
N LEU A 24 5.70 17.59 -27.15
CA LEU A 24 6.93 17.65 -26.36
C LEU A 24 6.88 16.67 -25.20
N PRO A 25 8.03 16.13 -24.73
CA PRO A 25 8.07 15.20 -23.60
C PRO A 25 7.34 15.70 -22.34
N LYS A 26 7.41 16.99 -22.05
CA LYS A 26 6.73 17.62 -20.90
C LYS A 26 5.19 17.65 -21.02
N ASP A 27 4.67 17.54 -22.23
CA ASP A 27 3.23 17.63 -22.52
C ASP A 27 2.59 16.24 -22.72
N VAL A 28 3.38 15.17 -22.57
CA VAL A 28 2.91 13.79 -22.70
C VAL A 28 2.06 13.39 -21.51
N SER A 29 0.89 12.83 -21.78
CA SER A 29 0.07 12.16 -20.75
C SER A 29 0.34 10.66 -20.77
N LEU A 30 0.78 10.12 -19.63
CA LEU A 30 1.00 8.68 -19.44
C LEU A 30 -0.22 7.95 -18.89
N LYS A 31 -1.36 8.66 -18.71
CA LYS A 31 -2.60 8.06 -18.22
C LYS A 31 -3.03 6.91 -19.12
N THR A 32 -3.31 5.76 -18.51
CA THR A 32 -3.71 4.56 -19.20
C THR A 32 -4.83 3.84 -18.48
N ARG A 33 -5.54 2.98 -19.21
CA ARG A 33 -6.60 2.16 -18.66
C ARG A 33 -6.10 0.73 -18.47
N LEU A 34 -6.10 0.26 -17.23
CA LEU A 34 -5.76 -1.12 -16.91
C LEU A 34 -6.97 -2.05 -17.12
N THR A 35 -8.13 -1.64 -16.63
CA THR A 35 -9.40 -2.35 -16.77
C THR A 35 -10.52 -1.36 -17.07
N ARG A 36 -11.76 -1.87 -17.25
CA ARG A 36 -12.94 -1.00 -17.46
C ARG A 36 -13.15 0.02 -16.36
N GLY A 37 -12.79 -0.32 -15.11
CA GLY A 37 -12.99 0.53 -13.93
C GLY A 37 -11.70 1.07 -13.29
N ILE A 38 -10.50 0.74 -13.83
CA ILE A 38 -9.23 1.13 -13.24
C ILE A 38 -8.41 1.90 -14.26
N GLN A 39 -8.08 3.14 -13.91
CA GLN A 39 -7.13 3.99 -14.64
C GLN A 39 -5.85 4.15 -13.82
N LEU A 40 -4.72 4.22 -14.50
CA LEU A 40 -3.41 4.47 -13.93
C LEU A 40 -2.89 5.82 -14.44
N ASN A 41 -2.10 6.52 -13.63
CA ASN A 41 -1.43 7.75 -14.05
C ASN A 41 -0.15 7.46 -14.85
N ILE A 42 0.47 6.31 -14.62
CA ILE A 42 1.58 5.77 -15.42
C ILE A 42 1.31 4.29 -15.76
N PRO A 43 1.72 3.80 -16.93
CA PRO A 43 1.44 2.43 -17.39
C PRO A 43 2.39 1.40 -16.76
N LEU A 44 2.54 1.41 -15.44
CA LEU A 44 3.41 0.49 -14.71
C LEU A 44 2.58 -0.38 -13.75
N VAL A 45 2.85 -1.70 -13.81
CA VAL A 45 2.26 -2.71 -12.96
C VAL A 45 3.37 -3.59 -12.42
N SER A 46 3.49 -3.74 -11.09
CA SER A 46 4.44 -4.68 -10.53
C SER A 46 3.89 -6.11 -10.53
N ALA A 47 4.77 -7.07 -10.81
CA ALA A 47 4.39 -8.48 -10.99
C ALA A 47 3.91 -9.10 -9.67
N ALA A 48 2.92 -10.01 -9.78
CA ALA A 48 2.36 -10.77 -8.66
C ALA A 48 3.28 -11.93 -8.25
N MET A 49 4.51 -11.62 -7.88
CA MET A 49 5.55 -12.56 -7.47
C MET A 49 5.96 -12.30 -6.03
N ASP A 50 6.24 -13.36 -5.27
CA ASP A 50 6.60 -13.31 -3.85
C ASP A 50 7.92 -12.54 -3.58
N THR A 51 8.83 -12.52 -4.55
CA THR A 51 10.08 -11.77 -4.51
C THR A 51 9.97 -10.33 -5.05
N VAL A 52 8.81 -9.91 -5.54
CA VAL A 52 8.62 -8.62 -6.22
C VAL A 52 7.61 -7.72 -5.50
N THR A 53 6.38 -8.21 -5.28
CA THR A 53 5.30 -7.34 -4.82
C THR A 53 4.74 -7.75 -3.48
N ASP A 54 5.22 -7.11 -2.44
CA ASP A 54 4.63 -7.02 -1.09
C ASP A 54 3.86 -5.70 -0.93
N SER A 55 3.37 -5.42 0.28
CA SER A 55 2.69 -4.14 0.57
C SER A 55 3.58 -2.92 0.36
N ARG A 56 4.90 -3.02 0.60
CA ARG A 56 5.84 -1.91 0.40
C ARG A 56 5.97 -1.55 -1.07
N MET A 57 6.16 -2.56 -1.93
CA MET A 57 6.21 -2.35 -3.38
C MET A 57 4.88 -1.83 -3.91
N ALA A 58 3.75 -2.39 -3.46
CA ALA A 58 2.42 -1.93 -3.87
C ALA A 58 2.17 -0.46 -3.50
N ILE A 59 2.60 -0.02 -2.31
CA ILE A 59 2.54 1.38 -1.87
C ILE A 59 3.43 2.26 -2.77
N ALA A 60 4.67 1.86 -3.01
CA ALA A 60 5.60 2.61 -3.85
C ALA A 60 5.06 2.77 -5.28
N MET A 61 4.49 1.71 -5.85
CA MET A 61 3.85 1.75 -7.17
C MET A 61 2.67 2.73 -7.19
N ALA A 62 1.80 2.67 -6.18
CA ALA A 62 0.64 3.56 -6.07
C ALA A 62 1.06 5.04 -5.93
N GLN A 63 2.06 5.35 -5.11
CA GLN A 63 2.60 6.70 -4.95
C GLN A 63 3.15 7.29 -6.25
N ASN A 64 3.65 6.45 -7.14
CA ASN A 64 4.16 6.84 -8.45
C ASN A 64 3.09 6.80 -9.56
N GLY A 65 1.85 6.47 -9.25
CA GLY A 65 0.72 6.47 -10.19
C GLY A 65 0.51 5.16 -10.96
N GLY A 66 1.29 4.12 -10.64
CA GLY A 66 1.09 2.75 -11.12
C GLY A 66 0.22 1.92 -10.18
N ILE A 67 0.33 0.59 -10.27
CA ILE A 67 -0.37 -0.35 -9.38
C ILE A 67 0.51 -1.56 -9.07
N GLY A 68 0.47 -2.02 -7.81
CA GLY A 68 1.08 -3.28 -7.39
C GLY A 68 0.06 -4.40 -7.30
N ILE A 69 0.43 -5.58 -7.80
CA ILE A 69 -0.39 -6.79 -7.70
C ILE A 69 0.23 -7.71 -6.66
N LEU A 70 -0.42 -7.82 -5.51
CA LEU A 70 0.03 -8.70 -4.43
C LEU A 70 -0.02 -10.17 -4.86
N HIS A 71 1.04 -10.92 -4.53
CA HIS A 71 1.12 -12.34 -4.87
C HIS A 71 0.22 -13.21 -3.99
N LYS A 72 -0.10 -14.41 -4.48
CA LYS A 72 -0.96 -15.38 -3.76
C LYS A 72 -0.17 -16.41 -2.93
N ASN A 73 1.16 -16.42 -3.00
CA ASN A 73 1.98 -17.39 -2.28
C ASN A 73 2.12 -17.04 -0.80
N MET A 74 0.98 -16.97 -0.10
CA MET A 74 0.89 -16.72 1.34
C MET A 74 -0.47 -17.16 1.86
N HIS A 75 -0.60 -17.31 3.17
CA HIS A 75 -1.89 -17.59 3.80
C HIS A 75 -2.90 -16.47 3.55
N ILE A 76 -4.19 -16.82 3.42
CA ILE A 76 -5.30 -15.88 3.16
C ILE A 76 -5.27 -14.71 4.15
N ALA A 77 -5.08 -15.00 5.46
CA ALA A 77 -5.01 -13.97 6.49
C ALA A 77 -3.81 -13.01 6.31
N ALA A 78 -2.66 -13.53 5.87
CA ALA A 78 -1.46 -12.74 5.57
C ALA A 78 -1.69 -11.83 4.36
N GLN A 79 -2.27 -12.36 3.26
CA GLN A 79 -2.59 -11.56 2.08
C GLN A 79 -3.59 -10.44 2.41
N ALA A 80 -4.62 -10.75 3.19
CA ALA A 80 -5.57 -9.74 3.68
C ALA A 80 -4.89 -8.66 4.53
N ALA A 81 -3.86 -9.02 5.33
CA ALA A 81 -3.08 -8.06 6.11
C ALA A 81 -2.24 -7.15 5.20
N GLU A 82 -1.60 -7.70 4.15
CA GLU A 82 -0.87 -6.91 3.14
C GLU A 82 -1.81 -5.92 2.44
N VAL A 83 -2.99 -6.35 1.99
CA VAL A 83 -4.01 -5.46 1.40
C VAL A 83 -4.40 -4.35 2.37
N ARG A 84 -4.65 -4.68 3.65
CA ARG A 84 -5.00 -3.68 4.67
C ARG A 84 -3.89 -2.65 4.87
N ARG A 85 -2.61 -3.04 4.83
CA ARG A 85 -1.47 -2.11 4.92
C ARG A 85 -1.49 -1.12 3.77
N VAL A 86 -1.66 -1.59 2.54
CA VAL A 86 -1.74 -0.72 1.35
C VAL A 86 -2.91 0.25 1.49
N LYS A 87 -4.10 -0.25 1.82
CA LYS A 87 -5.32 0.57 1.94
C LYS A 87 -5.24 1.60 3.08
N LYS A 88 -4.63 1.25 4.20
CA LYS A 88 -4.40 2.20 5.30
C LYS A 88 -3.42 3.30 4.91
N PHE A 89 -2.40 2.99 4.10
CA PHE A 89 -1.41 3.97 3.66
C PHE A 89 -2.01 5.03 2.73
N GLU A 90 -2.92 4.60 1.84
CA GLU A 90 -3.54 5.45 0.81
C GLU A 90 -4.38 6.60 1.38
N ALA A 91 -4.86 6.45 2.60
CA ALA A 91 -5.92 7.32 3.10
C ALA A 91 -5.41 8.66 3.70
N GLY A 92 -4.12 8.82 4.03
CA GLY A 92 -3.69 9.96 4.89
C GLY A 92 -4.56 10.10 6.15
N MET A 93 -5.64 9.33 6.20
CA MET A 93 -6.64 9.24 7.24
C MET A 93 -6.86 7.77 7.57
N VAL A 94 -6.60 7.37 8.78
CA VAL A 94 -6.88 6.01 9.25
C VAL A 94 -8.38 5.90 9.48
N LYS A 95 -9.09 5.17 8.60
CA LYS A 95 -10.46 4.74 8.86
C LYS A 95 -10.40 3.64 9.91
N ASP A 96 -11.23 3.77 10.94
CA ASP A 96 -11.27 2.84 12.10
C ASP A 96 -9.90 2.71 12.80
N PRO A 97 -9.38 3.80 13.39
CA PRO A 97 -8.13 3.75 14.14
C PRO A 97 -8.27 2.84 15.36
N ILE A 98 -7.19 2.16 15.72
CA ILE A 98 -7.12 1.51 17.04
C ILE A 98 -7.14 2.63 18.06
N THR A 99 -8.09 2.58 18.99
CA THR A 99 -8.27 3.57 20.05
C THR A 99 -8.12 2.92 21.41
N VAL A 100 -7.78 3.73 22.40
CA VAL A 100 -7.75 3.32 23.80
C VAL A 100 -8.65 4.24 24.62
N THR A 101 -8.97 3.85 25.84
CA THR A 101 -9.71 4.69 26.78
C THR A 101 -8.76 5.34 27.78
N PRO A 102 -9.18 6.38 28.52
CA PRO A 102 -8.35 7.00 29.56
C PRO A 102 -7.91 6.03 30.68
N GLU A 103 -8.63 4.93 30.83
CA GLU A 103 -8.37 3.89 31.84
C GLU A 103 -7.34 2.83 31.35
N THR A 104 -6.96 2.86 30.07
CA THR A 104 -5.97 1.93 29.51
C THR A 104 -4.59 2.18 30.10
N THR A 105 -3.99 1.15 30.65
CA THR A 105 -2.66 1.26 31.26
C THR A 105 -1.55 1.47 30.22
N VAL A 106 -0.44 2.06 30.62
CA VAL A 106 0.73 2.27 29.76
C VAL A 106 1.27 0.93 29.24
N ARG A 107 1.23 -0.11 30.04
CA ARG A 107 1.62 -1.47 29.65
C ARG A 107 0.78 -2.01 28.48
N GLU A 108 -0.53 -1.90 28.59
CA GLU A 108 -1.46 -2.31 27.54
C GLU A 108 -1.26 -1.48 26.27
N LEU A 109 -1.09 -0.18 26.42
CA LEU A 109 -0.82 0.73 25.31
C LEU A 109 0.46 0.33 24.55
N ILE A 110 1.56 0.01 25.25
CA ILE A 110 2.80 -0.45 24.64
C ILE A 110 2.58 -1.77 23.88
N ALA A 111 1.85 -2.72 24.49
CA ALA A 111 1.53 -3.98 23.82
C ALA A 111 0.69 -3.77 22.54
N ILE A 112 -0.31 -2.89 22.57
CA ILE A 112 -1.14 -2.54 21.41
C ILE A 112 -0.30 -1.88 20.31
N THR A 113 0.55 -0.92 20.66
CA THR A 113 1.37 -0.19 19.69
C THR A 113 2.40 -1.11 19.02
N GLN A 114 3.04 -2.00 19.76
CA GLN A 114 3.98 -2.99 19.24
C GLN A 114 3.30 -4.02 18.34
N ALA A 115 2.19 -4.62 18.80
CA ALA A 115 1.46 -5.64 18.05
C ALA A 115 0.93 -5.11 16.70
N ASN A 116 0.59 -3.83 16.63
CA ASN A 116 0.00 -3.21 15.44
C ASN A 116 0.98 -2.32 14.65
N ASN A 117 2.22 -2.19 15.12
CA ASN A 117 3.25 -1.34 14.51
C ASN A 117 2.76 0.11 14.27
N ILE A 118 2.16 0.72 15.28
CA ILE A 118 1.64 2.09 15.27
C ILE A 118 2.38 2.94 16.31
N SER A 119 2.58 4.22 16.01
CA SER A 119 3.35 5.15 16.84
C SER A 119 2.50 6.14 17.64
N GLY A 120 1.21 6.18 17.38
CA GLY A 120 0.26 7.05 18.08
C GLY A 120 -1.13 6.43 18.12
N VAL A 121 -1.80 6.58 19.25
CA VAL A 121 -3.11 6.00 19.51
C VAL A 121 -4.05 7.08 20.05
N PRO A 122 -5.22 7.33 19.39
CA PRO A 122 -6.22 8.23 19.92
C PRO A 122 -6.85 7.66 21.21
N VAL A 123 -7.03 8.54 22.17
CA VAL A 123 -7.76 8.24 23.40
C VAL A 123 -9.21 8.69 23.23
N VAL A 124 -10.15 7.73 23.43
CA VAL A 124 -11.57 7.98 23.22
C VAL A 124 -12.33 7.75 24.53
N LYS A 125 -13.20 8.70 24.88
CA LYS A 125 -14.15 8.58 25.97
C LYS A 125 -15.54 8.92 25.47
N ASP A 126 -16.53 8.08 25.75
CA ASP A 126 -17.94 8.25 25.35
C ASP A 126 -18.10 8.55 23.83
N GLY A 127 -17.31 7.84 22.98
CA GLY A 127 -17.33 8.00 21.53
C GLY A 127 -16.66 9.29 21.00
N LYS A 128 -16.02 10.09 21.86
CA LYS A 128 -15.29 11.31 21.46
C LYS A 128 -13.82 11.17 21.72
N VAL A 129 -13.02 11.68 20.79
CA VAL A 129 -11.55 11.76 20.96
C VAL A 129 -11.26 12.81 22.02
N VAL A 130 -10.60 12.43 23.11
CA VAL A 130 -10.23 13.31 24.23
C VAL A 130 -8.73 13.58 24.25
N GLY A 131 -7.94 12.84 23.49
CA GLY A 131 -6.49 13.02 23.40
C GLY A 131 -5.84 12.06 22.40
N ILE A 132 -4.53 12.12 22.30
CA ILE A 132 -3.69 11.18 21.58
C ILE A 132 -2.47 10.86 22.43
N VAL A 133 -2.07 9.60 22.49
CA VAL A 133 -0.84 9.15 23.13
C VAL A 133 0.11 8.64 22.07
N THR A 134 1.38 9.04 22.16
CA THR A 134 2.43 8.66 21.21
C THR A 134 3.57 7.92 21.92
N GLY A 135 4.43 7.28 21.13
CA GLY A 135 5.62 6.63 21.69
C GLY A 135 6.62 7.59 22.37
N ARG A 136 6.47 8.91 22.18
CA ARG A 136 7.26 9.92 22.93
C ARG A 136 6.76 10.06 24.35
N ASP A 137 5.46 10.01 24.54
CA ASP A 137 4.82 10.20 25.86
C ASP A 137 5.11 9.01 26.77
N THR A 138 5.25 7.80 26.19
CA THR A 138 5.52 6.57 26.96
C THR A 138 6.99 6.24 27.12
N ARG A 139 7.90 6.93 26.41
CA ARG A 139 9.34 6.56 26.38
C ARG A 139 10.04 6.63 27.74
N PHE A 140 9.64 7.54 28.58
CA PHE A 140 10.27 7.80 29.89
C PHE A 140 9.33 7.47 31.06
N GLU A 141 8.18 6.89 30.78
CA GLU A 141 7.24 6.52 31.82
C GLU A 141 7.74 5.24 32.51
N THR A 142 7.92 5.32 33.83
CA THR A 142 8.34 4.21 34.68
C THR A 142 7.18 3.53 35.37
N ASN A 143 6.06 4.23 35.54
CA ASN A 143 4.83 3.65 36.05
C ASN A 143 4.00 3.11 34.86
N LEU A 144 3.91 1.79 34.78
CA LEU A 144 3.22 1.09 33.68
C LEU A 144 1.77 0.71 34.04
N GLU A 145 1.29 1.08 35.24
CA GLU A 145 -0.08 0.83 35.72
C GLU A 145 -1.05 1.95 35.33
#